data_22a72d92d4babf8ee90fd3c5e14c9d13
#
_entry.id   22a72d92d4babf8ee90fd3c5e14c9d13
#
_cell.length_a   1.000
_cell.length_b   1.000
_cell.length_c   1.000
_cell.angle_alpha   90.00
_cell.angle_beta   90.00
_cell.angle_gamma   90.00
#
_symmetry.space_group_name_H-M   'P 1'
#
loop_
_entity.id
_entity.type
_entity.pdbx_description
1 polymer ?
#
loop_
_entity_poly.entity_id
_entity_poly.type
_entity_poly.pdbx_seq_one_letter_code
_entity_poly.pdbx_strand_id
1 'polypeptide(L)' 'MRLLIDECVDERLRFLFSGHECQTARFANLAGLKNGRLLEAAEAAGFDILITVDQNIPDQQNFAGRSISVLIL' A
#
# COMPACT_ATOMS: atom_id res chain seq x y z
N MET A 1 -1.63 -3.40 12.80
CA MET A 1 -2.04 -2.99 11.46
C MET A 1 -1.24 -3.72 10.40
N ARG A 2 -1.87 -3.98 9.28
CA ARG A 2 -1.19 -4.58 8.14
C ARG A 2 -0.84 -3.49 7.13
N LEU A 3 0.46 -3.34 6.87
CA LEU A 3 0.98 -2.28 6.01
C LEU A 3 1.53 -2.89 4.72
N LEU A 4 1.16 -2.31 3.59
CA LEU A 4 1.70 -2.71 2.29
C LEU A 4 2.63 -1.61 1.78
N ILE A 5 3.85 -1.99 1.42
CA ILE A 5 4.84 -1.08 0.86
C ILE A 5 4.85 -1.25 -0.65
N ASP A 6 4.53 -0.17 -1.38
CA ASP A 6 4.56 -0.14 -2.83
C ASP A 6 5.97 -0.42 -3.35
N GLU A 7 6.06 -1.03 -4.52
CA GLU A 7 7.35 -1.43 -5.10
C GLU A 7 8.28 -0.25 -5.42
N CYS A 8 7.75 0.96 -5.53
CA CYS A 8 8.55 2.18 -5.74
C CYS A 8 9.22 2.68 -4.45
N VAL A 9 8.91 2.09 -3.31
CA VAL A 9 9.47 2.47 -2.02
C VAL A 9 10.55 1.47 -1.64
N ASP A 10 11.63 1.95 -1.00
CA ASP A 10 12.69 1.09 -0.52
C ASP A 10 12.13 0.07 0.46
N GLU A 11 12.30 -1.23 0.15
CA GLU A 11 11.73 -2.30 0.97
C GLU A 11 12.29 -2.33 2.39
N ARG A 12 13.44 -1.72 2.64
CA ARG A 12 14.02 -1.64 3.99
C ARG A 12 13.18 -0.80 4.93
N LEU A 13 12.28 0.01 4.36
CA LEU A 13 11.39 0.84 5.16
C LEU A 13 10.52 0.00 6.11
N ARG A 14 10.26 -1.26 5.75
CA ARG A 14 9.45 -2.15 6.57
C ARG A 14 10.00 -2.32 7.99
N PHE A 15 11.32 -2.16 8.16
CA PHE A 15 11.95 -2.32 9.47
C PHE A 15 11.67 -1.14 10.41
N LEU A 16 11.15 -0.03 9.89
CA LEU A 16 10.81 1.14 10.69
C LEU A 16 9.43 0.99 11.37
N PHE A 17 8.66 0.00 10.98
CA PHE A 17 7.30 -0.19 11.48
C PHE A 17 7.23 -1.41 12.38
N SER A 18 8.13 -1.50 13.35
CA SER A 18 8.11 -2.62 14.30
C SER A 18 6.79 -2.62 15.07
N GLY A 19 6.26 -3.81 15.33
CA GLY A 19 4.98 -3.96 15.96
C GLY A 19 3.80 -4.04 14.99
N HIS A 20 4.06 -3.84 13.68
CA HIS A 20 3.05 -3.97 12.63
C HIS A 20 3.48 -5.01 11.61
N GLU A 21 2.51 -5.69 11.02
CA GLU A 21 2.79 -6.58 9.90
C GLU A 21 3.01 -5.72 8.66
N CYS A 22 4.22 -5.80 8.09
CA CYS A 22 4.61 -4.96 6.97
C CYS A 22 5.13 -5.84 5.85
N GLN A 23 4.51 -5.75 4.67
CA GLN A 23 4.89 -6.54 3.50
C GLN A 23 5.11 -5.63 2.31
N THR A 24 6.05 -6.02 1.44
CA THR A 24 6.23 -5.33 0.16
C THR A 24 5.20 -5.85 -0.84
N ALA A 25 4.91 -5.04 -1.87
CA ALA A 25 4.00 -5.46 -2.93
C ALA A 25 4.49 -6.74 -3.61
N ARG A 26 5.81 -6.88 -3.78
CA ARG A 26 6.38 -8.08 -4.37
C ARG A 26 6.10 -9.31 -3.52
N PHE A 27 6.33 -9.21 -2.22
CA PHE A 27 6.11 -10.32 -1.30
C PHE A 27 4.63 -10.71 -1.24
N ALA A 28 3.74 -9.72 -1.30
CA ALA A 28 2.31 -9.95 -1.26
C ALA A 28 1.72 -10.38 -2.61
N ASN A 29 2.59 -10.56 -3.64
CA ASN A 29 2.20 -10.93 -5.00
C ASN A 29 1.33 -9.87 -5.67
N LEU A 30 1.58 -8.61 -5.37
CA LEU A 30 0.87 -7.47 -5.93
C LEU A 30 1.77 -6.59 -6.79
N ALA A 31 3.00 -7.04 -7.06
CA ALA A 31 3.91 -6.31 -7.93
C ALA A 31 3.35 -6.22 -9.35
N GLY A 32 3.55 -5.08 -10.00
CA GLY A 32 3.03 -4.83 -11.34
C GLY A 32 1.65 -4.21 -11.37
N LEU A 33 0.90 -4.26 -10.27
CA LEU A 33 -0.35 -3.54 -10.15
C LEU A 33 -0.08 -2.07 -9.87
N LYS A 34 -0.91 -1.20 -10.42
CA LYS A 34 -0.72 0.24 -10.29
C LYS A 34 -2.01 0.94 -9.91
N ASN A 35 -1.86 2.08 -9.24
CA ASN A 35 -2.95 3.02 -8.95
C ASN A 35 -4.15 2.31 -8.34
N GLY A 36 -5.33 2.45 -8.95
CA GLY A 36 -6.55 1.90 -8.40
C GLY A 36 -6.55 0.40 -8.25
N ARG A 37 -5.89 -0.33 -9.14
CA ARG A 37 -5.82 -1.79 -9.06
C ARG A 37 -4.99 -2.23 -7.87
N LEU A 38 -3.89 -1.55 -7.60
CA LEU A 38 -3.07 -1.85 -6.44
C LEU A 38 -3.84 -1.57 -5.15
N LEU A 39 -4.52 -0.43 -5.08
CA LEU A 39 -5.29 -0.05 -3.92
C LEU A 39 -6.43 -1.04 -3.65
N GLU A 40 -7.15 -1.41 -4.70
CA GLU A 40 -8.25 -2.37 -4.61
C GLU A 40 -7.76 -3.75 -4.16
N ALA A 41 -6.66 -4.22 -4.74
CA ALA A 41 -6.10 -5.52 -4.38
C ALA A 41 -5.56 -5.53 -2.96
N ALA A 42 -4.93 -4.44 -2.53
CA ALA A 42 -4.42 -4.30 -1.18
C ALA A 42 -5.56 -4.33 -0.15
N GLU A 43 -6.64 -3.63 -0.44
CA GLU A 43 -7.81 -3.64 0.42
C GLU A 43 -8.43 -5.04 0.51
N ALA A 44 -8.56 -5.71 -0.64
CA ALA A 44 -9.09 -7.06 -0.68
C ALA A 44 -8.23 -8.07 0.08
N ALA A 45 -6.92 -7.83 0.11
CA ALA A 45 -5.97 -8.68 0.83
C ALA A 45 -5.91 -8.37 2.33
N GLY A 46 -6.67 -7.38 2.79
CA GLY A 46 -6.76 -7.06 4.22
C GLY A 46 -5.72 -6.10 4.73
N PHE A 47 -5.03 -5.37 3.85
CA PHE A 47 -4.10 -4.33 4.27
C PHE A 47 -4.86 -3.09 4.74
N ASP A 48 -4.32 -2.46 5.77
CA ASP A 48 -4.93 -1.26 6.37
C ASP A 48 -4.37 0.03 5.77
N ILE A 49 -3.09 0.02 5.41
CA ILE A 49 -2.39 1.21 4.90
C ILE A 49 -1.50 0.80 3.73
N LEU A 50 -1.58 1.56 2.64
CA LEU A 50 -0.63 1.49 1.53
C LEU A 50 0.38 2.61 1.68
N ILE A 51 1.67 2.27 1.70
CA ILE A 51 2.77 3.23 1.80
C ILE A 51 3.38 3.36 0.41
N THR A 52 3.38 4.56 -0.14
CA THR A 52 3.83 4.80 -1.52
C THR A 52 4.49 6.18 -1.62
N VAL A 53 5.23 6.39 -2.72
CA VAL A 53 5.71 7.72 -3.11
C VAL A 53 4.92 8.28 -4.30
N ASP A 54 3.98 7.51 -4.82
CA ASP A 54 3.16 7.91 -5.96
C ASP A 54 2.06 8.87 -5.51
N GLN A 55 2.24 10.14 -5.83
CA GLN A 55 1.31 11.19 -5.44
C GLN A 55 0.03 11.20 -6.26
N ASN A 56 -0.02 10.43 -7.33
CA ASN A 56 -1.19 10.40 -8.21
C ASN A 56 -2.30 9.47 -7.69
N ILE A 57 -1.96 8.53 -6.81
CA ILE A 57 -2.94 7.58 -6.32
C ILE A 57 -4.15 8.25 -5.67
N PRO A 58 -3.98 9.21 -4.72
CA PRO A 58 -5.14 9.86 -4.10
C PRO A 58 -6.01 10.62 -5.08
N ASP A 59 -5.40 11.24 -6.10
CA ASP A 59 -6.13 12.05 -7.07
C ASP A 59 -6.98 11.21 -8.00
N GLN A 60 -6.60 9.94 -8.19
CA GLN A 60 -7.26 9.05 -9.13
C GLN A 60 -8.30 8.15 -8.47
N GLN A 61 -8.40 8.19 -7.14
CA GLN A 61 -9.22 7.28 -6.40
C GLN A 61 -10.25 8.00 -5.54
N ASN A 62 -11.42 7.38 -5.46
CA ASN A 62 -12.45 7.80 -4.53
C ASN A 62 -12.29 6.94 -3.27
N PHE A 63 -11.91 7.57 -2.17
CA PHE A 63 -11.71 6.87 -0.90
C PHE A 63 -12.99 6.69 -0.09
N ALA A 64 -14.11 7.25 -0.54
CA ALA A 64 -15.38 7.08 0.16
C ALA A 64 -15.76 5.60 0.19
N GLY A 65 -15.98 5.08 1.39
CA GLY A 65 -16.35 3.68 1.56
C GLY A 65 -15.19 2.69 1.55
N ARG A 66 -13.95 3.15 1.34
CA ARG A 66 -12.78 2.25 1.41
C ARG A 66 -12.28 2.11 2.83
N SER A 67 -11.82 0.91 3.16
CA SER A 67 -11.25 0.62 4.47
C SER A 67 -9.74 0.86 4.53
N ILE A 68 -9.08 1.05 3.39
CA ILE A 68 -7.64 1.24 3.32
C ILE A 68 -7.30 2.73 3.27
N SER A 69 -6.20 3.09 3.93
CA SER A 69 -5.64 4.45 3.87
C SER A 69 -4.36 4.46 3.06
N VAL A 70 -3.96 5.63 2.57
CA VAL A 70 -2.72 5.79 1.81
C VAL A 70 -1.82 6.77 2.52
N LEU A 71 -0.57 6.36 2.74
CA LEU A 71 0.48 7.22 3.27
C LEU A 71 1.47 7.50 2.16
N ILE A 72 1.61 8.77 1.79
CA ILE A 72 2.53 9.20 0.73
C ILE A 72 3.77 9.79 1.38
N LEU A 73 4.92 9.27 1.01
CA LEU A 73 6.20 9.73 1.54
C LEU A 73 6.81 10.83 0.68
#